data_7205a726d588e3a9a9331d26503c3988
#
_entry.id   7205a726d588e3a9a9331d26503c3988
#
_cell.length_a   1.000
_cell.length_b   1.000
_cell.length_c   1.000
_cell.angle_alpha   90.00
_cell.angle_beta   90.00
_cell.angle_gamma   90.00
#
_symmetry.space_group_name_H-M   'P 1'
#
loop_
_entity.id
_entity.type
_entity.pdbx_description
1 polymer ?
#
loop_
_entity_poly.entity_id
_entity_poly.type
_entity_poly.pdbx_seq_one_letter_code
_entity_poly.pdbx_strand_id
1 'polypeptide(L)'
;MLELKHISKTFFSGTVNAKTALDDLSLTLHDGDFVTVIGGNGAGKSTMLNAVAGTFTVDSGSILLDGEDITRKPEHRRAADLGRVFQDPMMGTAGDMWIEENLALAARRGSRRTFKWGISHAEREQYRALLAPLGLGLEDRLTTKVGLLSGGQRQALTLLMASLKKAKLLLLDEHTAALDPKTAAKVLELSDRIVAENGLTTMMVTHNMKDAIAHGNRLIMMDAGRVVLDIAGREKQRLTVPDLLALFSEAGGTDAADDKLLLA
;
A
#
# COMPACT_ATOMS: atom_id res chain seq x y z
N MET A 1 7.18 9.74 -9.95
CA MET A 1 6.90 10.78 -8.94
C MET A 1 5.39 10.93 -8.73
N LEU A 2 4.90 10.95 -7.47
CA LEU A 2 3.49 11.25 -7.12
C LEU A 2 3.39 12.65 -6.51
N GLU A 3 2.43 13.45 -6.96
CA GLU A 3 2.14 14.75 -6.37
C GLU A 3 0.65 14.86 -6.02
N LEU A 4 0.36 15.13 -4.75
CA LEU A 4 -0.95 15.50 -4.24
C LEU A 4 -0.94 17.01 -4.00
N LYS A 5 -1.84 17.75 -4.65
CA LYS A 5 -1.88 19.22 -4.57
C LYS A 5 -3.23 19.67 -4.03
N HIS A 6 -3.23 20.13 -2.78
CA HIS A 6 -4.39 20.72 -2.12
C HIS A 6 -5.64 19.85 -2.21
N ILE A 7 -5.49 18.51 -2.04
CA ILE A 7 -6.60 17.58 -2.15
C ILE A 7 -7.47 17.63 -0.89
N SER A 8 -8.79 17.74 -1.10
CA SER A 8 -9.78 17.66 -0.02
C SER A 8 -10.86 16.64 -0.36
N LYS A 9 -11.40 16.00 0.68
CA LYS A 9 -12.49 15.05 0.58
C LYS A 9 -13.38 15.07 1.79
N THR A 10 -14.67 15.35 1.57
CA THR A 10 -15.72 15.30 2.60
C THR A 10 -16.74 14.26 2.20
N PHE A 11 -16.93 13.26 3.05
CA PHE A 11 -17.99 12.27 2.88
C PHE A 11 -19.29 12.78 3.46
N PHE A 12 -20.42 12.39 2.86
CA PHE A 12 -21.78 12.76 3.28
C PHE A 12 -22.00 14.28 3.40
N SER A 13 -21.37 15.05 2.50
CA SER A 13 -21.50 16.51 2.46
C SER A 13 -22.98 16.92 2.43
N GLY A 14 -23.32 17.98 3.18
CA GLY A 14 -24.70 18.48 3.29
C GLY A 14 -25.61 17.68 4.23
N THR A 15 -25.10 16.71 4.95
CA THR A 15 -25.82 15.93 5.98
C THR A 15 -25.21 16.14 7.36
N VAL A 16 -25.97 15.74 8.40
CA VAL A 16 -25.48 15.76 9.80
C VAL A 16 -24.28 14.82 10.05
N ASN A 17 -24.04 13.89 9.12
CA ASN A 17 -22.92 12.94 9.17
C ASN A 17 -21.74 13.38 8.29
N ALA A 18 -21.70 14.64 7.84
CA ALA A 18 -20.60 15.16 7.03
C ALA A 18 -19.27 15.01 7.78
N LYS A 19 -18.29 14.35 7.14
CA LYS A 19 -16.95 14.14 7.70
C LYS A 19 -15.90 14.50 6.66
N THR A 20 -15.13 15.53 6.95
CA THR A 20 -13.93 15.85 6.17
C THR A 20 -12.84 14.86 6.52
N ALA A 21 -12.43 14.06 5.55
CA ALA A 21 -11.44 13.00 5.72
C ALA A 21 -10.07 13.38 5.15
N LEU A 22 -10.02 14.32 4.19
CA LEU A 22 -8.81 14.99 3.72
C LEU A 22 -9.09 16.47 3.69
N ASP A 23 -8.17 17.27 4.21
CA ASP A 23 -8.32 18.72 4.37
C ASP A 23 -7.06 19.43 3.87
N ASP A 24 -7.14 19.94 2.65
CA ASP A 24 -6.07 20.69 1.96
C ASP A 24 -4.71 19.95 1.96
N LEU A 25 -4.75 18.62 1.78
CA LEU A 25 -3.57 17.79 1.87
C LEU A 25 -2.69 17.96 0.63
N SER A 26 -1.42 18.32 0.87
CA SER A 26 -0.38 18.38 -0.15
C SER A 26 0.79 17.48 0.24
N LEU A 27 1.25 16.65 -0.71
CA LEU A 27 2.33 15.69 -0.49
C LEU A 27 2.99 15.35 -1.82
N THR A 28 4.32 15.28 -1.81
CA THR A 28 5.10 14.83 -2.97
C THR A 28 5.94 13.61 -2.60
N LEU A 29 5.86 12.53 -3.38
CA LEU A 29 6.79 11.40 -3.34
C LEU A 29 7.69 11.45 -4.56
N HIS A 30 8.99 11.39 -4.33
CA HIS A 30 9.98 11.27 -5.40
C HIS A 30 10.15 9.81 -5.83
N ASP A 31 10.72 9.61 -7.01
CA ASP A 31 11.00 8.26 -7.49
C ASP A 31 11.98 7.54 -6.55
N GLY A 32 11.63 6.32 -6.17
CA GLY A 32 12.38 5.52 -5.21
C GLY A 32 12.10 5.84 -3.74
N ASP A 33 11.23 6.81 -3.42
CA ASP A 33 10.78 7.00 -2.04
C ASP A 33 10.01 5.77 -1.56
N PHE A 34 10.39 5.27 -0.40
CA PHE A 34 9.58 4.33 0.37
C PHE A 34 9.08 5.05 1.62
N VAL A 35 7.85 5.54 1.53
CA VAL A 35 7.21 6.35 2.55
C VAL A 35 6.32 5.50 3.45
N THR A 36 6.56 5.54 4.76
CA THR A 36 5.65 4.99 5.75
C THR A 36 4.70 6.07 6.25
N VAL A 37 3.41 5.76 6.33
CA VAL A 37 2.35 6.68 6.75
C VAL A 37 1.69 6.15 8.00
N ILE A 38 1.71 6.95 9.07
CA ILE A 38 1.09 6.66 10.36
C ILE A 38 0.10 7.75 10.75
N GLY A 39 -0.63 7.55 11.83
CA GLY A 39 -1.61 8.47 12.39
C GLY A 39 -2.75 7.73 13.05
N GLY A 40 -3.54 8.42 13.85
CA GLY A 40 -4.68 7.86 14.58
C GLY A 40 -5.80 7.32 13.69
N ASN A 41 -6.78 6.68 14.32
CA ASN A 41 -7.99 6.25 13.64
C ASN A 41 -8.76 7.47 13.13
N GLY A 42 -9.10 7.46 11.83
CA GLY A 42 -9.77 8.60 11.22
C GLY A 42 -8.86 9.73 10.75
N ALA A 43 -7.53 9.63 10.93
CA ALA A 43 -6.56 10.63 10.46
C ALA A 43 -6.52 10.84 8.92
N GLY A 44 -7.22 10.00 8.14
CA GLY A 44 -7.30 10.15 6.69
C GLY A 44 -6.36 9.25 5.89
N LYS A 45 -5.55 8.39 6.52
CA LYS A 45 -4.54 7.53 5.87
C LYS A 45 -5.11 6.69 4.73
N SER A 46 -6.07 5.82 5.02
CA SER A 46 -6.71 4.97 4.01
C SER A 46 -7.52 5.78 3.00
N THR A 47 -8.05 6.95 3.41
CA THR A 47 -8.73 7.87 2.49
C THR A 47 -7.74 8.44 1.47
N MET A 48 -6.55 8.89 1.90
CA MET A 48 -5.49 9.34 1.01
C MET A 48 -5.07 8.23 0.03
N LEU A 49 -4.84 7.02 0.52
CA LEU A 49 -4.47 5.84 -0.28
C LEU A 49 -5.56 5.53 -1.33
N ASN A 50 -6.83 5.55 -0.93
CA ASN A 50 -7.99 5.34 -1.80
C ASN A 50 -8.14 6.46 -2.84
N ALA A 51 -7.88 7.73 -2.47
CA ALA A 51 -7.88 8.85 -3.40
C ALA A 51 -6.81 8.66 -4.49
N VAL A 52 -5.59 8.25 -4.12
CA VAL A 52 -4.51 7.92 -5.06
C VAL A 52 -4.88 6.73 -5.95
N ALA A 53 -5.46 5.67 -5.38
CA ALA A 53 -5.92 4.49 -6.12
C ALA A 53 -7.08 4.80 -7.09
N GLY A 54 -7.87 5.86 -6.83
CA GLY A 54 -9.01 6.24 -7.67
C GLY A 54 -10.30 5.51 -7.32
N THR A 55 -10.42 5.01 -6.10
CA THR A 55 -11.64 4.37 -5.58
C THR A 55 -12.80 5.37 -5.52
N PHE A 56 -12.48 6.64 -5.32
CA PHE A 56 -13.39 7.78 -5.43
C PHE A 56 -12.64 9.01 -5.95
N THR A 57 -13.38 10.05 -6.34
CA THR A 57 -12.80 11.35 -6.72
C THR A 57 -12.70 12.28 -5.52
N VAL A 58 -11.60 13.06 -5.45
CA VAL A 58 -11.47 14.14 -4.48
C VAL A 58 -12.43 15.30 -4.84
N ASP A 59 -12.79 16.10 -3.84
CA ASP A 59 -13.73 17.20 -4.02
C ASP A 59 -13.01 18.45 -4.58
N SER A 60 -11.74 18.65 -4.20
CA SER A 60 -10.86 19.71 -4.72
C SER A 60 -9.42 19.22 -4.82
N GLY A 61 -8.58 19.99 -5.49
CA GLY A 61 -7.16 19.71 -5.71
C GLY A 61 -6.90 18.78 -6.88
N SER A 62 -5.65 18.31 -7.00
CA SER A 62 -5.22 17.44 -8.09
C SER A 62 -4.23 16.36 -7.62
N ILE A 63 -4.25 15.24 -8.34
CA ILE A 63 -3.35 14.09 -8.14
C ILE A 63 -2.61 13.86 -9.44
N LEU A 64 -1.28 14.00 -9.42
CA LEU A 64 -0.43 13.77 -10.57
C LEU A 64 0.48 12.56 -10.33
N LEU A 65 0.63 11.72 -11.34
CA LEU A 65 1.57 10.61 -11.35
C LEU A 65 2.48 10.76 -12.57
N ASP A 66 3.77 10.94 -12.35
CA ASP A 66 4.77 11.28 -13.38
C ASP A 66 4.37 12.48 -14.25
N GLY A 67 3.80 13.51 -13.61
CA GLY A 67 3.33 14.71 -14.29
C GLY A 67 1.99 14.56 -15.01
N GLU A 68 1.44 13.35 -15.10
CA GLU A 68 0.11 13.11 -15.68
C GLU A 68 -0.98 13.31 -14.63
N ASP A 69 -1.97 14.14 -14.92
CA ASP A 69 -3.14 14.33 -14.05
C ASP A 69 -4.03 13.08 -14.10
N ILE A 70 -4.09 12.37 -12.95
CA ILE A 70 -4.91 11.19 -12.76
C ILE A 70 -6.14 11.46 -11.89
N THR A 71 -6.40 12.69 -11.49
CA THR A 71 -7.45 13.08 -10.53
C THR A 71 -8.82 12.48 -10.86
N ARG A 72 -9.19 12.49 -12.14
CA ARG A 72 -10.48 11.97 -12.62
C ARG A 72 -10.38 10.61 -13.32
N LYS A 73 -9.18 10.01 -13.39
CA LYS A 73 -9.03 8.66 -13.97
C LYS A 73 -9.67 7.63 -13.05
N PRO A 74 -10.53 6.75 -13.54
CA PRO A 74 -11.12 5.69 -12.74
C PRO A 74 -10.08 4.64 -12.33
N GLU A 75 -10.32 3.95 -11.22
CA GLU A 75 -9.43 2.97 -10.59
C GLU A 75 -8.85 1.95 -11.60
N HIS A 76 -9.69 1.38 -12.47
CA HIS A 76 -9.25 0.38 -13.46
C HIS A 76 -8.23 0.90 -14.48
N ARG A 77 -8.21 2.21 -14.76
CA ARG A 77 -7.19 2.83 -15.60
C ARG A 77 -5.92 3.12 -14.83
N ARG A 78 -6.03 3.55 -13.57
CA ARG A 78 -4.87 3.76 -12.70
C ARG A 78 -4.19 2.44 -12.35
N ALA A 79 -4.93 1.33 -12.28
CA ALA A 79 -4.40 0.01 -12.00
C ALA A 79 -3.33 -0.47 -13.02
N ALA A 80 -3.20 0.16 -14.18
CA ALA A 80 -2.11 -0.12 -15.11
C ALA A 80 -0.75 0.32 -14.57
N ASP A 81 -0.72 1.43 -13.80
CA ASP A 81 0.47 2.10 -13.29
C ASP A 81 0.65 1.88 -11.77
N LEU A 82 -0.42 1.49 -11.05
CA LEU A 82 -0.40 1.31 -9.60
C LEU A 82 -0.42 -0.16 -9.22
N GLY A 83 0.47 -0.56 -8.30
CA GLY A 83 0.34 -1.79 -7.52
C GLY A 83 -0.41 -1.50 -6.24
N ARG A 84 -1.31 -2.40 -5.80
CA ARG A 84 -2.01 -2.23 -4.53
C ARG A 84 -2.07 -3.54 -3.77
N VAL A 85 -1.76 -3.49 -2.48
CA VAL A 85 -1.93 -4.57 -1.52
C VAL A 85 -2.89 -4.08 -0.44
N PHE A 86 -3.94 -4.85 -0.18
CA PHE A 86 -5.00 -4.50 0.76
C PHE A 86 -4.70 -5.07 2.15
N GLN A 87 -5.35 -4.53 3.15
CA GLN A 87 -5.34 -5.04 4.52
C GLN A 87 -5.89 -6.47 4.57
N ASP A 88 -7.01 -6.73 3.90
CA ASP A 88 -7.54 -8.08 3.70
C ASP A 88 -6.95 -8.68 2.42
N PRO A 89 -6.09 -9.72 2.51
CA PRO A 89 -5.50 -10.36 1.34
C PRO A 89 -6.51 -11.03 0.41
N MET A 90 -7.75 -11.25 0.86
CA MET A 90 -8.85 -11.74 0.01
C MET A 90 -9.25 -10.73 -1.05
N MET A 91 -9.17 -9.43 -0.75
CA MET A 91 -9.57 -8.37 -1.69
C MET A 91 -8.61 -8.26 -2.88
N GLY A 92 -7.37 -8.67 -2.73
CA GLY A 92 -6.34 -8.64 -3.78
C GLY A 92 -6.29 -9.89 -4.66
N THR A 93 -7.10 -10.93 -4.38
CA THR A 93 -7.01 -12.24 -5.03
C THR A 93 -8.38 -12.80 -5.40
N ALA A 94 -8.42 -13.64 -6.44
CA ALA A 94 -9.58 -14.47 -6.76
C ALA A 94 -9.43 -15.82 -6.04
N GLY A 95 -10.08 -15.96 -4.86
CA GLY A 95 -9.90 -17.10 -3.96
C GLY A 95 -10.24 -18.46 -4.60
N ASP A 96 -11.21 -18.51 -5.50
CA ASP A 96 -11.62 -19.74 -6.19
C ASP A 96 -10.73 -20.12 -7.39
N MET A 97 -9.86 -19.22 -7.81
CA MET A 97 -8.90 -19.44 -8.88
C MET A 97 -7.58 -19.99 -8.34
N TRP A 98 -6.82 -20.65 -9.21
CA TRP A 98 -5.50 -21.17 -8.90
C TRP A 98 -4.46 -20.06 -8.74
N ILE A 99 -3.33 -20.37 -8.08
CA ILE A 99 -2.20 -19.45 -7.93
C ILE A 99 -1.73 -18.97 -9.30
N GLU A 100 -1.52 -19.88 -10.26
CA GLU A 100 -1.07 -19.52 -11.61
C GLU A 100 -2.06 -18.61 -12.36
N GLU A 101 -3.37 -18.79 -12.13
CA GLU A 101 -4.40 -17.95 -12.75
C GLU A 101 -4.40 -16.54 -12.18
N ASN A 102 -4.25 -16.41 -10.84
CA ASN A 102 -4.09 -15.11 -10.18
C ASN A 102 -2.84 -14.38 -10.67
N LEU A 103 -1.70 -15.07 -10.77
CA LEU A 103 -0.45 -14.52 -11.33
C LEU A 103 -0.62 -14.10 -12.79
N ALA A 104 -1.30 -14.91 -13.61
CA ALA A 104 -1.56 -14.58 -15.01
C ALA A 104 -2.44 -13.32 -15.16
N LEU A 105 -3.45 -13.15 -14.31
CA LEU A 105 -4.27 -11.93 -14.29
C LEU A 105 -3.43 -10.71 -13.92
N ALA A 106 -2.60 -10.82 -12.88
CA ALA A 106 -1.72 -9.74 -12.44
C ALA A 106 -0.68 -9.37 -13.50
N ALA A 107 -0.03 -10.36 -14.12
CA ALA A 107 0.96 -10.14 -15.17
C ALA A 107 0.36 -9.47 -16.44
N ARG A 108 -0.92 -9.67 -16.69
CA ARG A 108 -1.65 -9.09 -17.83
C ARG A 108 -2.34 -7.77 -17.53
N ARG A 109 -2.17 -7.24 -16.32
CA ARG A 109 -2.72 -5.95 -15.90
C ARG A 109 -2.32 -4.83 -16.88
N GLY A 110 -3.29 -4.03 -17.34
CA GLY A 110 -3.07 -2.94 -18.29
C GLY A 110 -2.64 -3.35 -19.71
N SER A 111 -2.59 -4.66 -20.01
CA SER A 111 -2.29 -5.16 -21.35
C SER A 111 -3.58 -5.32 -22.18
N ARG A 112 -3.46 -5.21 -23.52
CA ARG A 112 -4.60 -5.49 -24.41
C ARG A 112 -4.99 -6.95 -24.28
N ARG A 113 -6.28 -7.22 -24.13
CA ARG A 113 -6.82 -8.59 -24.12
C ARG A 113 -6.76 -9.16 -25.53
N THR A 114 -6.23 -10.37 -25.65
CA THR A 114 -6.14 -11.12 -26.94
C THR A 114 -6.67 -12.53 -26.72
N PHE A 115 -7.09 -13.20 -27.79
CA PHE A 115 -7.47 -14.62 -27.78
C PHE A 115 -6.21 -15.49 -27.71
N LYS A 116 -5.44 -15.43 -26.63
CA LYS A 116 -4.36 -16.37 -26.36
C LYS A 116 -4.87 -17.50 -25.49
N TRP A 117 -4.31 -18.71 -25.71
CA TRP A 117 -4.49 -19.83 -24.79
C TRP A 117 -4.09 -19.39 -23.37
N GLY A 118 -4.74 -19.98 -22.36
CA GLY A 118 -4.64 -19.56 -20.97
C GLY A 118 -3.21 -19.34 -20.48
N ILE A 119 -2.62 -20.31 -19.78
CA ILE A 119 -1.26 -20.22 -19.22
C ILE A 119 -0.38 -21.22 -19.95
N SER A 120 0.70 -20.75 -20.57
CA SER A 120 1.67 -21.58 -21.26
C SER A 120 2.63 -22.28 -20.27
N HIS A 121 3.33 -23.33 -20.73
CA HIS A 121 4.36 -23.98 -19.94
C HIS A 121 5.48 -22.99 -19.53
N ALA A 122 5.89 -22.13 -20.44
CA ALA A 122 6.91 -21.11 -20.16
C ALA A 122 6.45 -20.12 -19.08
N GLU A 123 5.19 -19.70 -19.08
CA GLU A 123 4.64 -18.83 -18.04
C GLU A 123 4.62 -19.56 -16.67
N ARG A 124 4.30 -20.87 -16.63
CA ARG A 124 4.35 -21.66 -15.39
C ARG A 124 5.76 -21.72 -14.80
N GLU A 125 6.78 -21.96 -15.62
CA GLU A 125 8.17 -21.97 -15.18
C GLU A 125 8.60 -20.59 -14.66
N GLN A 126 8.18 -19.52 -15.34
CA GLN A 126 8.40 -18.16 -14.87
C GLN A 126 7.73 -17.90 -13.51
N TYR A 127 6.49 -18.37 -13.32
CA TYR A 127 5.78 -18.20 -12.04
C TYR A 127 6.44 -19.00 -10.91
N ARG A 128 6.96 -20.22 -11.19
CA ARG A 128 7.75 -20.97 -10.21
C ARG A 128 8.99 -20.19 -9.78
N ALA A 129 9.74 -19.67 -10.75
CA ALA A 129 10.93 -18.88 -10.48
C ALA A 129 10.65 -17.62 -9.66
N LEU A 130 9.50 -16.98 -9.87
CA LEU A 130 9.06 -15.80 -9.10
C LEU A 130 8.57 -16.14 -7.68
N LEU A 131 7.98 -17.33 -7.49
CA LEU A 131 7.47 -17.78 -6.19
C LEU A 131 8.56 -18.38 -5.30
N ALA A 132 9.54 -19.08 -5.85
CA ALA A 132 10.59 -19.76 -5.10
C ALA A 132 11.34 -18.85 -4.11
N PRO A 133 11.71 -17.59 -4.44
CA PRO A 133 12.37 -16.68 -3.51
C PRO A 133 11.51 -16.29 -2.30
N LEU A 134 10.18 -16.50 -2.34
CA LEU A 134 9.31 -16.23 -1.20
C LEU A 134 9.56 -17.23 -0.04
N GLY A 135 10.07 -18.42 -0.33
CA GLY A 135 10.37 -19.45 0.66
C GLY A 135 9.12 -20.01 1.38
N LEU A 136 7.96 -20.04 0.67
CA LEU A 136 6.66 -20.42 1.21
C LEU A 136 6.10 -21.72 0.60
N GLY A 137 6.86 -22.38 -0.29
CA GLY A 137 6.44 -23.61 -0.98
C GLY A 137 5.31 -23.41 -1.98
N LEU A 138 5.11 -22.19 -2.47
CA LEU A 138 4.06 -21.87 -3.43
C LEU A 138 4.43 -22.26 -4.85
N GLU A 139 5.72 -22.34 -5.16
CA GLU A 139 6.28 -22.74 -6.45
C GLU A 139 5.85 -24.14 -6.86
N ASP A 140 5.62 -25.05 -5.89
CA ASP A 140 5.17 -26.43 -6.13
C ASP A 140 3.65 -26.57 -6.14
N ARG A 141 2.92 -25.48 -5.90
CA ARG A 141 1.47 -25.47 -5.67
C ARG A 141 0.69 -24.58 -6.63
N LEU A 142 1.18 -24.40 -7.86
CA LEU A 142 0.60 -23.48 -8.83
C LEU A 142 -0.89 -23.73 -9.11
N THR A 143 -1.35 -24.98 -9.05
CA THR A 143 -2.75 -25.39 -9.25
C THR A 143 -3.54 -25.50 -7.95
N THR A 144 -3.04 -24.96 -6.83
CA THR A 144 -3.80 -24.81 -5.58
C THR A 144 -4.68 -23.57 -5.66
N LYS A 145 -5.93 -23.66 -5.22
CA LYS A 145 -6.82 -22.50 -5.08
C LYS A 145 -6.26 -21.53 -4.04
N VAL A 146 -6.26 -20.23 -4.36
CA VAL A 146 -5.72 -19.20 -3.47
C VAL A 146 -6.49 -19.13 -2.15
N GLY A 147 -7.78 -19.45 -2.16
CA GLY A 147 -8.62 -19.54 -0.96
C GLY A 147 -8.13 -20.55 0.09
N LEU A 148 -7.31 -21.54 -0.30
CA LEU A 148 -6.75 -22.56 0.60
C LEU A 148 -5.38 -22.16 1.19
N LEU A 149 -4.84 -21.00 0.82
CA LEU A 149 -3.58 -20.50 1.37
C LEU A 149 -3.77 -19.93 2.77
N SER A 150 -2.72 -20.00 3.60
CA SER A 150 -2.69 -19.25 4.86
C SER A 150 -2.70 -17.73 4.59
N GLY A 151 -3.07 -16.93 5.59
CA GLY A 151 -3.07 -15.48 5.49
C GLY A 151 -1.74 -14.92 4.98
N GLY A 152 -0.62 -15.35 5.58
CA GLY A 152 0.72 -14.92 5.18
C GLY A 152 1.13 -15.36 3.78
N GLN A 153 0.80 -16.59 3.38
CA GLN A 153 1.04 -17.08 2.01
C GLN A 153 0.27 -16.25 0.99
N ARG A 154 -0.99 -15.94 1.29
CA ARG A 154 -1.84 -15.13 0.42
C ARG A 154 -1.34 -13.69 0.34
N GLN A 155 -0.91 -13.12 1.46
CA GLN A 155 -0.36 -11.77 1.49
C GLN A 155 0.94 -11.66 0.69
N ALA A 156 1.85 -12.63 0.84
CA ALA A 156 3.08 -12.69 0.04
C ALA A 156 2.77 -12.85 -1.46
N LEU A 157 1.77 -13.66 -1.80
CA LEU A 157 1.30 -13.79 -3.20
C LEU A 157 0.74 -12.46 -3.71
N THR A 158 -0.08 -11.76 -2.94
CA THR A 158 -0.67 -10.47 -3.31
C THR A 158 0.41 -9.42 -3.53
N LEU A 159 1.42 -9.38 -2.66
CA LEU A 159 2.57 -8.48 -2.79
C LEU A 159 3.36 -8.76 -4.08
N LEU A 160 3.66 -10.04 -4.36
CA LEU A 160 4.28 -10.44 -5.62
C LEU A 160 3.43 -10.01 -6.82
N MET A 161 2.11 -10.28 -6.80
CA MET A 161 1.19 -9.89 -7.87
C MET A 161 1.17 -8.38 -8.12
N ALA A 162 1.23 -7.57 -7.05
CA ALA A 162 1.28 -6.12 -7.15
C ALA A 162 2.57 -5.62 -7.83
N SER A 163 3.70 -6.35 -7.67
CA SER A 163 5.02 -6.01 -8.18
C SER A 163 5.36 -6.63 -9.55
N LEU A 164 4.62 -7.66 -10.02
CA LEU A 164 4.91 -8.40 -11.28
C LEU A 164 5.05 -7.50 -12.50
N LYS A 165 4.23 -6.47 -12.59
CA LYS A 165 4.36 -5.45 -13.61
C LYS A 165 4.97 -4.23 -12.95
N LYS A 166 6.04 -3.67 -13.52
CA LYS A 166 6.72 -2.51 -12.98
C LYS A 166 5.70 -1.39 -12.75
N ALA A 167 5.18 -1.35 -11.53
CA ALA A 167 4.28 -0.29 -11.10
C ALA A 167 5.09 0.99 -10.92
N LYS A 168 4.50 2.14 -11.25
CA LYS A 168 5.09 3.45 -10.94
C LYS A 168 4.99 3.76 -9.44
N LEU A 169 3.94 3.23 -8.81
CA LEU A 169 3.70 3.41 -7.38
C LEU A 169 3.09 2.13 -6.79
N LEU A 170 3.64 1.69 -5.67
CA LEU A 170 3.11 0.58 -4.86
C LEU A 170 2.40 1.14 -3.62
N LEU A 171 1.15 0.76 -3.43
CA LEU A 171 0.32 1.13 -2.29
C LEU A 171 0.14 -0.08 -1.38
N LEU A 172 0.60 0.01 -0.13
CA LEU A 172 0.50 -1.02 0.90
C LEU A 172 -0.42 -0.50 2.03
N ASP A 173 -1.61 -1.07 2.16
CA ASP A 173 -2.62 -0.64 3.11
C ASP A 173 -2.70 -1.60 4.29
N GLU A 174 -2.01 -1.30 5.40
CA GLU A 174 -1.97 -2.12 6.62
C GLU A 174 -1.80 -3.63 6.36
N HIS A 175 -1.00 -3.96 5.37
CA HIS A 175 -0.94 -5.29 4.75
C HIS A 175 -0.41 -6.40 5.65
N THR A 176 -0.01 -6.10 6.89
CA THR A 176 0.45 -7.06 7.90
C THR A 176 -0.47 -7.14 9.12
N ALA A 177 -1.48 -6.26 9.23
CA ALA A 177 -2.30 -6.14 10.43
C ALA A 177 -3.10 -7.40 10.80
N ALA A 178 -3.50 -8.19 9.80
CA ALA A 178 -4.27 -9.43 10.00
C ALA A 178 -3.39 -10.68 10.20
N LEU A 179 -2.07 -10.54 10.33
CA LEU A 179 -1.12 -11.64 10.41
C LEU A 179 -0.57 -11.79 11.83
N ASP A 180 -0.17 -13.01 12.18
CA ASP A 180 0.60 -13.21 13.40
C ASP A 180 1.99 -12.53 13.32
N PRO A 181 2.61 -12.14 14.46
CA PRO A 181 3.83 -11.32 14.46
C PRO A 181 4.99 -11.92 13.66
N LYS A 182 5.16 -13.25 13.69
CA LYS A 182 6.24 -13.92 12.97
C LYS A 182 6.04 -13.88 11.46
N THR A 183 4.80 -14.05 11.02
CA THR A 183 4.42 -13.98 9.61
C THR A 183 4.45 -12.53 9.12
N ALA A 184 3.99 -11.57 9.93
CA ALA A 184 4.05 -10.14 9.63
C ALA A 184 5.49 -9.69 9.36
N ALA A 185 6.44 -10.04 10.24
CA ALA A 185 7.87 -9.72 10.05
C ALA A 185 8.41 -10.24 8.71
N LYS A 186 8.09 -11.49 8.34
CA LYS A 186 8.50 -12.06 7.04
C LYS A 186 7.91 -11.32 5.84
N VAL A 187 6.64 -10.90 5.93
CA VAL A 187 5.97 -10.15 4.86
C VAL A 187 6.59 -8.76 4.74
N LEU A 188 6.96 -8.09 5.83
CA LEU A 188 7.65 -6.81 5.82
C LEU A 188 9.05 -6.93 5.19
N GLU A 189 9.86 -7.92 5.59
CA GLU A 189 11.15 -8.19 4.96
C GLU A 189 11.01 -8.46 3.45
N LEU A 190 9.96 -9.19 3.06
CA LEU A 190 9.65 -9.44 1.65
C LEU A 190 9.28 -8.14 0.93
N SER A 191 8.51 -7.25 1.59
CA SER A 191 8.15 -5.94 1.04
C SER A 191 9.38 -5.09 0.78
N ASP A 192 10.30 -4.98 1.75
CA ASP A 192 11.56 -4.25 1.59
C ASP A 192 12.38 -4.79 0.43
N ARG A 193 12.52 -6.12 0.34
CA ARG A 193 13.27 -6.76 -0.73
C ARG A 193 12.67 -6.47 -2.10
N ILE A 194 11.36 -6.65 -2.27
CA ILE A 194 10.67 -6.42 -3.54
C ILE A 194 10.77 -4.95 -3.94
N VAL A 195 10.61 -4.02 -3.01
CA VAL A 195 10.72 -2.58 -3.26
C VAL A 195 12.15 -2.23 -3.71
N ALA A 196 13.16 -2.74 -3.00
CA ALA A 196 14.57 -2.46 -3.31
C ALA A 196 15.00 -3.07 -4.65
N GLU A 197 14.69 -4.35 -4.91
CA GLU A 197 15.08 -5.05 -6.15
C GLU A 197 14.45 -4.43 -7.40
N ASN A 198 13.23 -3.89 -7.28
CA ASN A 198 12.51 -3.32 -8.42
C ASN A 198 12.60 -1.78 -8.48
N GLY A 199 13.21 -1.12 -7.48
CA GLY A 199 13.29 0.34 -7.39
C GLY A 199 11.91 1.00 -7.37
N LEU A 200 10.97 0.44 -6.61
CA LEU A 200 9.58 0.90 -6.59
C LEU A 200 9.41 2.10 -5.67
N THR A 201 8.74 3.14 -6.15
CA THR A 201 8.18 4.17 -5.28
C THR A 201 7.02 3.55 -4.49
N THR A 202 7.05 3.68 -3.16
CA THR A 202 6.12 2.94 -2.30
C THR A 202 5.51 3.84 -1.22
N MET A 203 4.21 3.68 -0.98
CA MET A 203 3.50 4.27 0.14
C MET A 203 2.91 3.14 1.00
N MET A 204 3.38 3.00 2.23
CA MET A 204 2.94 1.98 3.17
C MET A 204 2.21 2.62 4.35
N VAL A 205 0.92 2.37 4.48
CA VAL A 205 0.15 2.72 5.68
C VAL A 205 0.33 1.61 6.72
N THR A 206 0.63 2.01 7.95
CA THR A 206 0.72 1.11 9.10
C THR A 206 0.24 1.81 10.37
N HIS A 207 -0.28 1.05 11.31
CA HIS A 207 -0.57 1.54 12.66
C HIS A 207 0.57 1.22 13.65
N ASN A 208 1.56 0.41 13.25
CA ASN A 208 2.69 0.04 14.09
C ASN A 208 3.84 1.05 13.92
N MET A 209 4.15 1.80 14.96
CA MET A 209 5.23 2.80 14.95
C MET A 209 6.62 2.18 14.77
N LYS A 210 6.85 0.99 15.32
CA LYS A 210 8.14 0.28 15.15
C LYS A 210 8.38 -0.04 13.68
N ASP A 211 7.35 -0.57 13.01
CA ASP A 211 7.42 -0.88 11.58
C ASP A 211 7.59 0.39 10.75
N ALA A 212 6.87 1.47 11.11
CA ALA A 212 6.98 2.74 10.41
C ALA A 212 8.39 3.35 10.50
N ILE A 213 9.07 3.21 11.63
CA ILE A 213 10.46 3.66 11.82
C ILE A 213 11.44 2.74 11.09
N ALA A 214 11.25 1.41 11.19
CA ALA A 214 12.19 0.42 10.68
C ALA A 214 12.20 0.34 9.15
N HIS A 215 11.06 0.56 8.48
CA HIS A 215 10.90 0.36 7.04
C HIS A 215 10.86 1.68 6.27
N GLY A 216 11.37 1.67 5.04
CA GLY A 216 11.39 2.84 4.16
C GLY A 216 12.38 3.93 4.56
N ASN A 217 12.47 4.97 3.72
CA ASN A 217 13.40 6.09 3.88
C ASN A 217 12.77 7.40 4.35
N ARG A 218 11.42 7.44 4.43
CA ARG A 218 10.65 8.63 4.84
C ARG A 218 9.44 8.20 5.66
N LEU A 219 9.08 8.99 6.66
CA LEU A 219 7.94 8.77 7.54
C LEU A 219 7.07 10.00 7.53
N ILE A 220 5.78 9.79 7.32
CA ILE A 220 4.76 10.83 7.34
C ILE A 220 3.76 10.47 8.43
N MET A 221 3.38 11.48 9.21
CA MET A 221 2.29 11.37 10.16
C MET A 221 1.12 12.21 9.70
N MET A 222 -0.06 11.62 9.75
CA MET A 222 -1.32 12.28 9.43
C MET A 222 -2.19 12.46 10.66
N ASP A 223 -2.84 13.61 10.74
CA ASP A 223 -3.91 13.89 11.70
C ASP A 223 -4.99 14.74 11.06
N ALA A 224 -6.26 14.47 11.37
CA ALA A 224 -7.43 15.22 10.89
C ALA A 224 -7.42 15.53 9.38
N GLY A 225 -6.94 14.57 8.57
CA GLY A 225 -6.89 14.72 7.09
C GLY A 225 -5.72 15.52 6.55
N ARG A 226 -4.76 15.91 7.40
CA ARG A 226 -3.58 16.71 7.05
C ARG A 226 -2.28 15.95 7.33
N VAL A 227 -1.20 16.32 6.66
CA VAL A 227 0.15 15.91 7.03
C VAL A 227 0.63 16.83 8.14
N VAL A 228 0.94 16.26 9.31
CA VAL A 228 1.41 17.02 10.50
C VAL A 228 2.90 16.83 10.75
N LEU A 229 3.50 15.76 10.23
CA LEU A 229 4.92 15.46 10.33
C LEU A 229 5.42 14.80 9.06
N ASP A 230 6.62 15.18 8.63
CA ASP A 230 7.29 14.63 7.45
C ASP A 230 8.79 14.56 7.72
N ILE A 231 9.31 13.36 7.95
CA ILE A 231 10.69 13.10 8.36
C ILE A 231 11.34 12.13 7.38
N ALA A 232 12.55 12.45 6.91
CA ALA A 232 13.24 11.65 5.93
C ALA A 232 14.74 11.43 6.26
N GLY A 233 15.34 10.43 5.61
CA GLY A 233 16.77 10.19 5.62
C GLY A 233 17.36 9.95 7.01
N ARG A 234 18.46 10.66 7.35
CA ARG A 234 19.19 10.45 8.62
C ARG A 234 18.38 10.77 9.86
N GLU A 235 17.43 11.68 9.77
CA GLU A 235 16.54 12.04 10.87
C GLU A 235 15.61 10.86 11.19
N LYS A 236 14.96 10.29 10.18
CA LYS A 236 14.14 9.09 10.36
C LYS A 236 14.92 7.92 10.97
N GLN A 237 16.15 7.69 10.52
CA GLN A 237 16.98 6.57 10.99
C GLN A 237 17.34 6.66 12.49
N ARG A 238 17.25 7.83 13.10
CA ARG A 238 17.57 8.07 14.52
C ARG A 238 16.33 8.07 15.41
N LEU A 239 15.13 8.08 14.80
CA LEU A 239 13.90 8.13 15.57
C LEU A 239 13.73 6.89 16.43
N THR A 240 13.24 7.12 17.63
CA THR A 240 12.69 6.08 18.50
C THR A 240 11.18 6.26 18.63
N VAL A 241 10.48 5.24 19.11
CA VAL A 241 9.03 5.34 19.36
C VAL A 241 8.70 6.47 20.36
N PRO A 242 9.45 6.67 21.48
CA PRO A 242 9.25 7.83 22.36
C PRO A 242 9.40 9.18 21.66
N ASP A 243 10.41 9.34 20.78
CA ASP A 243 10.61 10.58 20.03
C ASP A 243 9.41 10.86 19.12
N LEU A 244 8.93 9.84 18.44
CA LEU A 244 7.79 9.94 17.53
C LEU A 244 6.50 10.33 18.28
N LEU A 245 6.28 9.78 19.48
CA LEU A 245 5.17 10.16 20.36
C LEU A 245 5.27 11.61 20.85
N ALA A 246 6.48 12.06 21.19
CA ALA A 246 6.72 13.45 21.59
C ALA A 246 6.39 14.42 20.46
N LEU A 247 6.90 14.15 19.25
CA LEU A 247 6.63 14.95 18.05
C LEU A 247 5.14 15.01 17.72
N PHE A 248 4.41 13.89 17.87
CA PHE A 248 2.96 13.86 17.66
C PHE A 248 2.22 14.75 18.67
N SER A 249 2.61 14.69 19.94
CA SER A 249 2.01 15.54 20.98
C SER A 249 2.28 17.03 20.74
N GLU A 250 3.48 17.40 20.25
CA GLU A 250 3.86 18.78 19.91
C GLU A 250 3.11 19.29 18.67
N ALA A 251 2.84 18.42 17.70
CA ALA A 251 2.09 18.76 16.49
C ALA A 251 0.58 18.98 16.73
N GLY A 252 0.10 18.87 17.98
CA GLY A 252 -1.28 19.14 18.36
C GLY A 252 -2.24 17.97 18.12
N GLY A 253 -1.73 16.74 18.02
CA GLY A 253 -2.53 15.53 17.91
C GLY A 253 -3.42 15.33 19.13
N THR A 254 -4.73 15.41 18.95
CA THR A 254 -5.72 15.46 20.03
C THR A 254 -6.00 14.13 20.72
N ASP A 255 -5.65 12.99 20.09
CA ASP A 255 -6.00 11.63 20.55
C ASP A 255 -4.79 10.77 20.98
N ALA A 256 -3.67 11.41 21.38
CA ALA A 256 -2.47 10.69 21.84
C ALA A 256 -2.70 9.77 23.08
N ALA A 257 -3.84 9.90 23.76
CA ALA A 257 -4.16 9.09 24.95
C ALA A 257 -4.76 7.72 24.57
N ASP A 258 -5.61 7.66 23.56
CA ASP A 258 -6.26 6.41 23.13
C ASP A 258 -5.34 5.56 22.23
N ASP A 259 -4.45 6.20 21.46
CA ASP A 259 -3.48 5.50 20.61
C ASP A 259 -2.32 4.86 21.40
N LYS A 260 -2.02 5.30 22.63
CA LYS A 260 -1.02 4.66 23.50
C LYS A 260 -1.35 3.19 23.83
N LEU A 261 -2.63 2.82 23.81
CA LEU A 261 -3.10 1.46 24.11
C LEU A 261 -3.03 0.53 22.89
N LEU A 262 -2.97 1.09 21.65
CA LEU A 262 -2.88 0.31 20.42
C LEU A 262 -1.42 0.10 19.94
N LEU A 263 -0.45 0.72 20.61
CA LEU A 263 0.94 0.84 20.15
C LEU A 263 1.97 0.14 21.06
N ALA A 264 1.51 -0.65 22.04
CA ALA A 264 2.38 -1.40 22.96
C ALA A 264 2.81 -2.78 22.42
#